data_b67b22e01aba787e8ab2c6ef2355d062
#
_entry.id   b67b22e01aba787e8ab2c6ef2355d062
#
_cell.length_a   1.000
_cell.length_b   1.000
_cell.length_c   1.000
_cell.angle_alpha   90.00
_cell.angle_beta   90.00
_cell.angle_gamma   90.00
#
_symmetry.space_group_name_H-M   'P 1'
#
loop_
_entity.id
_entity.type
_entity.pdbx_description
1 polymer ?
#
loop_
_entity_poly.entity_id
_entity_poly.type
_entity_poly.pdbx_seq_one_letter_code
_entity_poly.pdbx_strand_id
1 'polypeptide(L)'
;MSDDKLVIFDTTLRDGEQSPGIALTPSEKLLIAQQLEKLKVDVIEAGFAASSPGDWEGVNLIAKNIKNSTIASLARCHPDDIEQAWEAIKVAKDSRIHVFTSTSQIHMEHMLRKSKEEVLKDAKESVRYAKKLCDNIEFSAQDATRTDKDFLIEVLKVAVEEGATTINVPDTVGYATPQDYLDLLKAVYDEVKGGNEDVIISTHCHNDLGLAVANSLT
;
A
#
# COMPACT_ATOMS: atom_id res chain seq x y z
N MET A 1 14.40 -0.19 -26.14
CA MET A 1 13.74 -1.03 -25.14
C MET A 1 13.72 -0.19 -23.88
N SER A 2 12.56 0.26 -23.41
CA SER A 2 12.45 0.87 -22.10
C SER A 2 12.91 -0.20 -21.10
N ASP A 3 13.86 0.14 -20.22
CA ASP A 3 14.19 -0.73 -19.08
C ASP A 3 13.00 -0.67 -18.12
N ASP A 4 11.98 -1.49 -18.37
CA ASP A 4 10.84 -1.64 -17.46
C ASP A 4 11.36 -2.25 -16.17
N LYS A 5 11.61 -1.39 -15.19
CA LYS A 5 12.09 -1.82 -13.89
C LYS A 5 10.93 -2.39 -13.09
N LEU A 6 11.03 -3.66 -12.70
CA LEU A 6 10.16 -4.23 -11.68
C LEU A 6 10.60 -3.71 -10.29
N VAL A 7 9.64 -3.20 -9.51
CA VAL A 7 9.86 -2.74 -8.13
C VAL A 7 9.32 -3.80 -7.17
N ILE A 8 10.17 -4.29 -6.30
CA ILE A 8 9.80 -5.27 -5.26
C ILE A 8 9.44 -4.53 -3.98
N PHE A 9 8.18 -4.68 -3.56
CA PHE A 9 7.65 -4.14 -2.31
C PHE A 9 7.42 -5.28 -1.32
N ASP A 10 8.23 -5.36 -0.26
CA ASP A 10 8.11 -6.37 0.79
C ASP A 10 7.24 -5.88 1.93
N THR A 11 6.24 -6.68 2.30
CA THR A 11 5.27 -6.38 3.37
C THR A 11 5.39 -7.33 4.57
N THR A 12 6.50 -8.06 4.70
CA THR A 12 6.73 -9.00 5.80
C THR A 12 6.52 -8.36 7.18
N LEU A 13 7.03 -7.13 7.36
CA LEU A 13 7.00 -6.41 8.63
C LEU A 13 5.70 -5.65 8.89
N ARG A 14 4.74 -5.69 7.98
CA ARG A 14 3.41 -5.11 8.15
C ARG A 14 2.33 -6.16 8.00
N ASP A 15 2.09 -6.69 6.80
CA ASP A 15 1.06 -7.69 6.53
C ASP A 15 1.44 -9.06 7.10
N GLY A 16 2.69 -9.46 6.91
CA GLY A 16 3.21 -10.70 7.46
C GLY A 16 3.14 -10.76 8.99
N GLU A 17 3.39 -9.64 9.67
CA GLU A 17 3.30 -9.56 11.13
C GLU A 17 1.87 -9.69 11.66
N GLN A 18 0.83 -9.48 10.83
CA GLN A 18 -0.57 -9.68 11.21
C GLN A 18 -0.96 -11.15 11.33
N SER A 19 -0.04 -12.08 10.98
CA SER A 19 -0.28 -13.51 11.12
C SER A 19 -0.43 -13.92 12.58
N PRO A 20 -1.40 -14.79 12.93
CA PRO A 20 -1.62 -15.23 14.30
C PRO A 20 -0.35 -15.84 14.93
N GLY A 21 -0.02 -15.38 16.15
CA GLY A 21 1.14 -15.87 16.91
C GLY A 21 2.45 -15.17 16.63
N ILE A 22 2.47 -14.19 15.74
CA ILE A 22 3.64 -13.32 15.51
C ILE A 22 3.48 -12.04 16.33
N ALA A 23 4.53 -11.70 17.09
CA ALA A 23 4.65 -10.44 17.81
C ALA A 23 6.14 -10.08 17.86
N LEU A 24 6.57 -9.19 16.98
CA LEU A 24 7.98 -8.82 16.85
C LEU A 24 8.30 -7.58 17.69
N THR A 25 9.41 -7.63 18.39
CA THR A 25 9.98 -6.44 19.04
C THR A 25 10.59 -5.50 18.00
N PRO A 26 10.75 -4.19 18.28
CA PRO A 26 11.44 -3.26 17.36
C PRO A 26 12.82 -3.75 16.90
N SER A 27 13.59 -4.40 17.77
CA SER A 27 14.91 -4.94 17.43
C SER A 27 14.83 -6.15 16.49
N GLU A 28 13.86 -7.03 16.64
CA GLU A 28 13.63 -8.16 15.73
C GLU A 28 13.18 -7.67 14.35
N LYS A 29 12.26 -6.68 14.32
CA LYS A 29 11.86 -6.00 13.06
C LYS A 29 13.08 -5.42 12.34
N LEU A 30 14.00 -4.77 13.05
CA LEU A 30 15.21 -4.23 12.45
C LEU A 30 16.10 -5.32 11.85
N LEU A 31 16.26 -6.45 12.51
CA LEU A 31 17.07 -7.57 11.97
C LEU A 31 16.48 -8.11 10.66
N ILE A 32 15.15 -8.24 10.58
CA ILE A 32 14.46 -8.65 9.36
C ILE A 32 14.65 -7.59 8.27
N ALA A 33 14.43 -6.31 8.59
CA ALA A 33 14.60 -5.22 7.63
C ALA A 33 16.02 -5.17 7.05
N GLN A 34 17.06 -5.39 7.88
CA GLN A 34 18.44 -5.49 7.42
C GLN A 34 18.69 -6.68 6.47
N GLN A 35 17.97 -7.78 6.68
CA GLN A 35 18.06 -8.93 5.78
C GLN A 35 17.35 -8.65 4.45
N LEU A 36 16.19 -7.98 4.48
CA LEU A 36 15.47 -7.53 3.28
C LEU A 36 16.31 -6.52 2.47
N GLU A 37 16.98 -5.58 3.14
CA GLU A 37 17.91 -4.67 2.49
C GLU A 37 19.07 -5.40 1.78
N LYS A 38 19.66 -6.46 2.42
CA LYS A 38 20.67 -7.31 1.79
C LYS A 38 20.14 -8.07 0.57
N LEU A 39 18.88 -8.46 0.58
CA LEU A 39 18.19 -9.04 -0.57
C LEU A 39 17.91 -8.02 -1.69
N LYS A 40 18.14 -6.74 -1.43
CA LYS A 40 17.94 -5.62 -2.35
C LYS A 40 16.48 -5.44 -2.77
N VAL A 41 15.54 -5.66 -1.85
CA VAL A 41 14.15 -5.24 -2.09
C VAL A 41 14.10 -3.71 -2.22
N ASP A 42 13.30 -3.20 -3.13
CA ASP A 42 13.24 -1.76 -3.42
C ASP A 42 12.53 -0.99 -2.30
N VAL A 43 11.44 -1.55 -1.77
CA VAL A 43 10.61 -0.92 -0.74
C VAL A 43 10.34 -1.92 0.39
N ILE A 44 10.51 -1.49 1.63
CA ILE A 44 10.18 -2.25 2.85
C ILE A 44 9.04 -1.54 3.56
N GLU A 45 7.86 -2.18 3.67
CA GLU A 45 6.79 -1.70 4.51
C GLU A 45 7.09 -2.08 5.97
N ALA A 46 7.58 -1.10 6.71
CA ALA A 46 8.16 -1.32 8.05
C ALA A 46 7.10 -1.56 9.13
N GLY A 47 5.83 -1.21 8.86
CA GLY A 47 4.72 -1.41 9.79
C GLY A 47 3.61 -0.39 9.62
N PHE A 48 2.76 -0.32 10.65
CA PHE A 48 1.67 0.64 10.76
C PHE A 48 1.91 1.53 11.99
N ALA A 49 2.63 2.62 11.81
CA ALA A 49 3.13 3.47 12.89
C ALA A 49 2.02 4.00 13.83
N ALA A 50 0.82 4.27 13.29
CA ALA A 50 -0.31 4.76 14.06
C ALA A 50 -1.02 3.70 14.93
N SER A 51 -0.66 2.41 14.81
CA SER A 51 -1.36 1.35 15.54
C SER A 51 -0.99 1.30 17.02
N SER A 52 0.25 1.54 17.37
CA SER A 52 0.73 1.60 18.76
C SER A 52 2.06 2.35 18.89
N PRO A 53 2.44 2.79 20.12
CA PRO A 53 3.77 3.36 20.35
C PRO A 53 4.92 2.40 20.00
N GLY A 54 4.75 1.10 20.22
CA GLY A 54 5.75 0.08 19.86
C GLY A 54 5.91 -0.09 18.35
N ASP A 55 4.81 -0.01 17.60
CA ASP A 55 4.86 -0.03 16.13
C ASP A 55 5.55 1.22 15.60
N TRP A 56 5.21 2.39 16.15
CA TRP A 56 5.88 3.63 15.79
C TRP A 56 7.40 3.54 16.03
N GLU A 57 7.81 3.03 17.20
CA GLU A 57 9.22 2.85 17.53
C GLU A 57 9.92 1.89 16.55
N GLY A 58 9.29 0.76 16.22
CA GLY A 58 9.79 -0.20 15.25
C GLY A 58 10.00 0.40 13.86
N VAL A 59 8.99 1.10 13.34
CA VAL A 59 9.06 1.80 12.04
C VAL A 59 10.18 2.85 12.05
N ASN A 60 10.25 3.68 13.10
CA ASN A 60 11.26 4.73 13.22
C ASN A 60 12.69 4.16 13.35
N LEU A 61 12.84 3.05 14.08
CA LEU A 61 14.13 2.36 14.21
C LEU A 61 14.62 1.84 12.85
N ILE A 62 13.74 1.23 12.07
CA ILE A 62 14.03 0.77 10.70
C ILE A 62 14.41 1.95 9.81
N ALA A 63 13.61 3.03 9.82
CA ALA A 63 13.85 4.23 9.03
C ALA A 63 15.22 4.87 9.29
N LYS A 64 15.69 4.85 10.54
CA LYS A 64 17.02 5.35 10.91
C LYS A 64 18.16 4.49 10.40
N ASN A 65 17.97 3.19 10.26
CA ASN A 65 19.05 2.24 10.05
C ASN A 65 19.17 1.74 8.60
N ILE A 66 18.09 1.58 7.87
CA ILE A 66 18.07 1.15 6.47
C ILE A 66 18.44 2.31 5.54
N LYS A 67 19.28 2.05 4.52
CA LYS A 67 19.85 3.10 3.66
C LYS A 67 19.66 2.87 2.15
N ASN A 68 19.39 1.63 1.75
CA ASN A 68 19.38 1.24 0.33
C ASN A 68 18.00 0.76 -0.15
N SER A 69 16.99 0.76 0.71
CA SER A 69 15.59 0.53 0.37
C SER A 69 14.75 1.71 0.81
N THR A 70 13.68 2.01 0.08
CA THR A 70 12.65 2.96 0.50
C THR A 70 11.90 2.39 1.69
N ILE A 71 11.66 3.20 2.72
CA ILE A 71 10.89 2.78 3.89
C ILE A 71 9.48 3.30 3.79
N ALA A 72 8.51 2.38 3.80
CA ALA A 72 7.10 2.68 3.78
C ALA A 72 6.45 2.47 5.16
N SER A 73 5.48 3.31 5.49
CA SER A 73 4.57 3.09 6.62
C SER A 73 3.12 3.19 6.16
N LEU A 74 2.31 2.23 6.60
CA LEU A 74 0.87 2.20 6.34
C LEU A 74 0.15 3.31 7.13
N ALA A 75 -0.89 3.89 6.54
CA ALA A 75 -1.78 4.87 7.15
C ALA A 75 -3.20 4.72 6.63
N ARG A 76 -4.20 4.72 7.50
CA ARG A 76 -5.60 4.88 7.06
C ARG A 76 -5.82 6.26 6.45
N CYS A 77 -6.90 6.43 5.71
CA CYS A 77 -7.36 7.74 5.24
C CYS A 77 -7.83 8.62 6.43
N HIS A 78 -6.88 8.96 7.30
CA HIS A 78 -7.07 9.83 8.46
C HIS A 78 -5.82 10.69 8.67
N PRO A 79 -5.96 12.01 8.89
CA PRO A 79 -4.81 12.92 9.02
C PRO A 79 -3.81 12.49 10.11
N ASP A 80 -4.30 12.08 11.29
CA ASP A 80 -3.43 11.67 12.39
C ASP A 80 -2.60 10.42 12.05
N ASP A 81 -3.17 9.46 11.33
CA ASP A 81 -2.46 8.26 10.89
C ASP A 81 -1.36 8.62 9.89
N ILE A 82 -1.66 9.50 8.95
CA ILE A 82 -0.72 9.98 7.92
C ILE A 82 0.42 10.75 8.58
N GLU A 83 0.11 11.58 9.57
CA GLU A 83 1.13 12.31 10.34
C GLU A 83 2.03 11.36 11.14
N GLN A 84 1.45 10.38 11.83
CA GLN A 84 2.21 9.35 12.57
C GLN A 84 3.12 8.55 11.63
N ALA A 85 2.62 8.15 10.47
CA ALA A 85 3.41 7.47 9.45
C ALA A 85 4.59 8.34 9.01
N TRP A 86 4.34 9.60 8.63
CA TRP A 86 5.37 10.54 8.21
C TRP A 86 6.42 10.78 9.28
N GLU A 87 6.00 11.10 10.52
CA GLU A 87 6.91 11.35 11.62
C GLU A 87 7.84 10.16 11.90
N ALA A 88 7.34 8.93 11.72
CA ALA A 88 8.14 7.72 11.90
C ALA A 88 9.18 7.51 10.77
N ILE A 89 8.81 7.82 9.50
CA ILE A 89 9.67 7.50 8.34
C ILE A 89 10.48 8.67 7.78
N LYS A 90 10.17 9.92 8.11
CA LYS A 90 10.85 11.13 7.55
C LYS A 90 12.36 11.18 7.76
N VAL A 91 12.88 10.36 8.68
CA VAL A 91 14.32 10.23 8.96
C VAL A 91 15.02 9.24 8.04
N ALA A 92 14.28 8.46 7.25
CA ALA A 92 14.84 7.58 6.25
C ALA A 92 15.45 8.38 5.10
N LYS A 93 16.37 7.76 4.36
CA LYS A 93 16.95 8.37 3.16
C LYS A 93 15.90 8.54 2.06
N ASP A 94 15.09 7.50 1.88
CA ASP A 94 13.97 7.47 0.94
C ASP A 94 12.73 6.95 1.67
N SER A 95 11.62 7.70 1.60
CA SER A 95 10.40 7.43 2.36
C SER A 95 9.20 7.30 1.45
N ARG A 96 8.21 6.48 1.85
CA ARG A 96 6.90 6.36 1.19
C ARG A 96 5.79 6.36 2.24
N ILE A 97 4.80 7.20 2.07
CA ILE A 97 3.54 7.08 2.83
C ILE A 97 2.60 6.18 2.04
N HIS A 98 2.14 5.10 2.66
CA HIS A 98 1.19 4.17 2.07
C HIS A 98 -0.20 4.40 2.67
N VAL A 99 -1.05 5.11 1.93
CA VAL A 99 -2.42 5.43 2.36
C VAL A 99 -3.39 4.37 1.83
N PHE A 100 -4.36 3.95 2.65
CA PHE A 100 -5.37 2.99 2.20
C PHE A 100 -6.77 3.32 2.73
N THR A 101 -7.78 2.91 1.97
CA THR A 101 -9.16 2.78 2.42
C THR A 101 -9.84 1.61 1.71
N SER A 102 -10.85 1.03 2.34
CA SER A 102 -11.64 -0.02 1.70
C SER A 102 -12.64 0.55 0.72
N THR A 103 -12.81 -0.11 -0.42
CA THR A 103 -13.67 0.33 -1.52
C THR A 103 -14.78 -0.64 -1.86
N SER A 104 -14.73 -1.89 -1.36
CA SER A 104 -15.81 -2.85 -1.59
C SER A 104 -17.08 -2.49 -0.82
N GLN A 105 -18.23 -2.79 -1.41
CA GLN A 105 -19.52 -2.49 -0.82
C GLN A 105 -19.65 -3.07 0.60
N ILE A 106 -19.27 -4.33 0.78
CA ILE A 106 -19.34 -4.99 2.09
C ILE A 106 -18.52 -4.27 3.16
N HIS A 107 -17.32 -3.77 2.82
CA HIS A 107 -16.50 -3.02 3.78
C HIS A 107 -17.03 -1.60 4.00
N MET A 108 -17.52 -0.93 2.96
CA MET A 108 -18.12 0.39 3.12
C MET A 108 -19.33 0.36 4.05
N GLU A 109 -20.24 -0.63 3.87
CA GLU A 109 -21.47 -0.74 4.66
C GLU A 109 -21.21 -1.21 6.10
N HIS A 110 -20.38 -2.25 6.30
CA HIS A 110 -20.29 -2.93 7.58
C HIS A 110 -19.05 -2.54 8.41
N MET A 111 -17.97 -2.14 7.78
CA MET A 111 -16.73 -1.78 8.47
C MET A 111 -16.57 -0.26 8.57
N LEU A 112 -16.62 0.46 7.45
CA LEU A 112 -16.44 1.91 7.42
C LEU A 112 -17.72 2.67 7.81
N ARG A 113 -18.88 2.12 7.46
CA ARG A 113 -20.20 2.77 7.58
C ARG A 113 -20.25 4.11 6.85
N LYS A 114 -19.74 4.11 5.62
CA LYS A 114 -19.61 5.28 4.75
C LYS A 114 -20.23 5.02 3.39
N SER A 115 -20.73 6.08 2.77
CA SER A 115 -21.17 6.06 1.38
C SER A 115 -19.96 6.07 0.40
N LYS A 116 -20.22 5.78 -0.88
CA LYS A 116 -19.21 5.88 -1.95
C LYS A 116 -18.60 7.28 -2.01
N GLU A 117 -19.42 8.33 -1.89
CA GLU A 117 -19.01 9.73 -1.94
C GLU A 117 -18.11 10.10 -0.74
N GLU A 118 -18.41 9.57 0.43
CA GLU A 118 -17.58 9.79 1.62
C GLU A 118 -16.24 9.09 1.49
N VAL A 119 -16.19 7.84 0.98
CA VAL A 119 -14.94 7.10 0.75
C VAL A 119 -14.10 7.81 -0.32
N LEU A 120 -14.70 8.27 -1.41
CA LEU A 120 -14.03 9.04 -2.45
C LEU A 120 -13.43 10.34 -1.90
N LYS A 121 -14.20 11.06 -1.08
CA LYS A 121 -13.73 12.27 -0.40
C LYS A 121 -12.56 11.98 0.52
N ASP A 122 -12.64 10.94 1.34
CA ASP A 122 -11.57 10.56 2.25
C ASP A 122 -10.28 10.21 1.49
N ALA A 123 -10.38 9.43 0.41
CA ALA A 123 -9.24 9.10 -0.44
C ALA A 123 -8.58 10.37 -1.02
N LYS A 124 -9.40 11.25 -1.59
CA LYS A 124 -8.98 12.54 -2.14
C LYS A 124 -8.23 13.41 -1.12
N GLU A 125 -8.86 13.66 0.03
CA GLU A 125 -8.32 14.54 1.05
C GLU A 125 -7.04 13.96 1.68
N SER A 126 -7.00 12.64 1.87
CA SER A 126 -5.88 11.95 2.50
C SER A 126 -4.64 11.89 1.60
N VAL A 127 -4.81 11.56 0.30
CA VAL A 127 -3.68 11.58 -0.65
C VAL A 127 -3.14 13.00 -0.80
N ARG A 128 -4.02 13.99 -0.96
CA ARG A 128 -3.64 15.41 -1.00
C ARG A 128 -2.88 15.86 0.26
N TYR A 129 -3.28 15.36 1.43
CA TYR A 129 -2.61 15.66 2.68
C TYR A 129 -1.23 14.98 2.75
N ALA A 130 -1.14 13.69 2.45
CA ALA A 130 0.10 12.95 2.41
C ALA A 130 1.11 13.58 1.43
N LYS A 131 0.64 14.05 0.27
CA LYS A 131 1.48 14.71 -0.75
C LYS A 131 2.15 16.00 -0.26
N LYS A 132 1.58 16.69 0.72
CA LYS A 132 2.21 17.86 1.35
C LYS A 132 3.40 17.49 2.23
N LEU A 133 3.48 16.24 2.68
CA LEU A 133 4.51 15.73 3.57
C LEU A 133 5.59 14.94 2.84
N CYS A 134 5.21 14.17 1.83
CA CYS A 134 6.09 13.25 1.11
C CYS A 134 5.75 13.25 -0.38
N ASP A 135 6.76 13.16 -1.25
CA ASP A 135 6.53 13.08 -2.70
C ASP A 135 6.17 11.67 -3.18
N ASN A 136 6.61 10.64 -2.49
CA ASN A 136 6.37 9.25 -2.84
C ASN A 136 5.16 8.72 -2.05
N ILE A 137 4.00 8.67 -2.70
CA ILE A 137 2.75 8.23 -2.11
C ILE A 137 2.26 6.97 -2.82
N GLU A 138 1.98 5.92 -2.04
CA GLU A 138 1.22 4.77 -2.50
C GLU A 138 -0.20 4.85 -1.97
N PHE A 139 -1.18 4.57 -2.83
CA PHE A 139 -2.57 4.47 -2.45
C PHE A 139 -3.11 3.06 -2.73
N SER A 140 -3.68 2.41 -1.72
CA SER A 140 -4.35 1.11 -1.84
C SER A 140 -5.85 1.22 -1.73
N ALA A 141 -6.56 0.73 -2.75
CA ALA A 141 -7.99 0.47 -2.69
C ALA A 141 -8.22 -0.92 -2.06
N GLN A 142 -8.25 -1.00 -0.72
CA GLN A 142 -8.40 -2.28 -0.02
C GLN A 142 -9.66 -3.01 -0.50
N ASP A 143 -9.51 -4.34 -0.77
CA ASP A 143 -10.56 -5.20 -1.28
C ASP A 143 -10.96 -4.87 -2.73
N ALA A 144 -9.99 -4.48 -3.55
CA ALA A 144 -10.19 -4.05 -4.93
C ALA A 144 -10.88 -5.11 -5.79
N THR A 145 -10.52 -6.40 -5.60
CA THR A 145 -11.10 -7.51 -6.38
C THR A 145 -12.59 -7.74 -6.15
N ARG A 146 -13.15 -7.22 -5.03
CA ARG A 146 -14.59 -7.26 -4.73
C ARG A 146 -15.27 -5.90 -4.84
N THR A 147 -14.55 -4.89 -5.29
CA THR A 147 -15.07 -3.55 -5.51
C THR A 147 -15.79 -3.47 -6.85
N ASP A 148 -16.89 -2.69 -6.92
CA ASP A 148 -17.49 -2.31 -8.19
C ASP A 148 -16.44 -1.65 -9.08
N LYS A 149 -16.29 -2.15 -10.32
CA LYS A 149 -15.19 -1.77 -11.19
C LYS A 149 -15.15 -0.28 -11.50
N ASP A 150 -16.31 0.33 -11.77
CA ASP A 150 -16.36 1.74 -12.15
C ASP A 150 -15.99 2.61 -10.95
N PHE A 151 -16.44 2.24 -9.75
CA PHE A 151 -16.07 2.92 -8.51
C PHE A 151 -14.58 2.75 -8.18
N LEU A 152 -14.00 1.55 -8.39
CA LEU A 152 -12.56 1.35 -8.20
C LEU A 152 -11.75 2.29 -9.10
N ILE A 153 -12.10 2.36 -10.38
CA ILE A 153 -11.44 3.24 -11.34
C ILE A 153 -11.56 4.71 -10.92
N GLU A 154 -12.74 5.14 -10.48
CA GLU A 154 -12.97 6.50 -9.99
C GLU A 154 -12.07 6.85 -8.80
N VAL A 155 -12.01 5.98 -7.79
CA VAL A 155 -11.18 6.19 -6.59
C VAL A 155 -9.70 6.24 -6.94
N LEU A 156 -9.22 5.33 -7.81
CA LEU A 156 -7.82 5.29 -8.22
C LEU A 156 -7.43 6.52 -9.07
N LYS A 157 -8.31 6.98 -9.96
CA LYS A 157 -8.10 8.23 -10.73
C LYS A 157 -7.95 9.42 -9.79
N VAL A 158 -8.83 9.56 -8.83
CA VAL A 158 -8.77 10.63 -7.84
C VAL A 158 -7.47 10.57 -7.03
N ALA A 159 -7.03 9.37 -6.62
CA ALA A 159 -5.77 9.23 -5.91
C ALA A 159 -4.56 9.70 -6.76
N VAL A 160 -4.52 9.35 -8.04
CA VAL A 160 -3.47 9.81 -8.98
C VAL A 160 -3.53 11.33 -9.18
N GLU A 161 -4.71 11.90 -9.38
CA GLU A 161 -4.91 13.35 -9.53
C GLU A 161 -4.42 14.14 -8.31
N GLU A 162 -4.55 13.56 -7.11
CA GLU A 162 -4.10 14.19 -5.86
C GLU A 162 -2.62 13.91 -5.54
N GLY A 163 -1.93 13.13 -6.36
CA GLY A 163 -0.48 12.98 -6.33
C GLY A 163 0.05 11.62 -5.86
N ALA A 164 -0.78 10.57 -5.86
CA ALA A 164 -0.29 9.21 -5.68
C ALA A 164 0.61 8.83 -6.88
N THR A 165 1.82 8.37 -6.57
CA THR A 165 2.79 7.89 -7.57
C THR A 165 2.72 6.39 -7.77
N THR A 166 2.11 5.67 -6.84
CA THR A 166 1.86 4.23 -6.92
C THR A 166 0.41 3.97 -6.53
N ILE A 167 -0.29 3.18 -7.32
CA ILE A 167 -1.64 2.69 -7.02
C ILE A 167 -1.60 1.18 -6.86
N ASN A 168 -2.13 0.69 -5.76
CA ASN A 168 -2.13 -0.73 -5.45
C ASN A 168 -3.55 -1.31 -5.55
N VAL A 169 -3.64 -2.45 -6.23
CA VAL A 169 -4.89 -3.19 -6.51
C VAL A 169 -4.84 -4.50 -5.75
N PRO A 170 -5.24 -4.55 -4.46
CA PRO A 170 -5.08 -5.76 -3.67
C PRO A 170 -6.21 -6.79 -3.88
N ASP A 171 -5.81 -8.07 -4.00
CA ASP A 171 -6.68 -9.21 -3.77
C ASP A 171 -6.67 -9.58 -2.29
N THR A 172 -7.38 -8.77 -1.50
CA THR A 172 -7.32 -8.77 -0.02
C THR A 172 -7.82 -10.07 0.59
N VAL A 173 -8.76 -10.75 -0.06
CA VAL A 173 -9.33 -12.02 0.44
C VAL A 173 -8.79 -13.24 -0.30
N GLY A 174 -7.84 -13.06 -1.21
CA GLY A 174 -7.19 -14.15 -1.95
C GLY A 174 -8.14 -14.99 -2.78
N TYR A 175 -9.19 -14.38 -3.35
CA TYR A 175 -10.30 -15.08 -4.01
C TYR A 175 -10.28 -14.94 -5.54
N ALA A 176 -9.55 -13.98 -6.09
CA ALA A 176 -9.51 -13.77 -7.53
C ALA A 176 -8.82 -14.94 -8.26
N THR A 177 -9.34 -15.29 -9.44
CA THR A 177 -8.60 -16.14 -10.37
C THR A 177 -7.57 -15.31 -11.14
N PRO A 178 -6.50 -15.93 -11.72
CA PRO A 178 -5.54 -15.18 -12.52
C PRO A 178 -6.18 -14.40 -13.68
N GLN A 179 -7.21 -14.98 -14.33
CA GLN A 179 -7.89 -14.29 -15.44
C GLN A 179 -8.69 -13.09 -14.97
N ASP A 180 -9.45 -13.22 -13.87
CA ASP A 180 -10.23 -12.11 -13.31
C ASP A 180 -9.32 -10.97 -12.86
N TYR A 181 -8.19 -11.32 -12.25
CA TYR A 181 -7.22 -10.37 -11.77
C TYR A 181 -6.51 -9.63 -12.92
N LEU A 182 -6.12 -10.37 -13.97
CA LEU A 182 -5.56 -9.79 -15.19
C LEU A 182 -6.53 -8.81 -15.86
N ASP A 183 -7.82 -9.17 -15.97
CA ASP A 183 -8.82 -8.31 -16.58
C ASP A 183 -9.07 -7.03 -15.77
N LEU A 184 -8.99 -7.14 -14.42
CA LEU A 184 -9.05 -5.98 -13.54
C LEU A 184 -7.83 -5.08 -13.71
N LEU A 185 -6.62 -5.64 -13.70
CA LEU A 185 -5.37 -4.89 -13.88
C LEU A 185 -5.29 -4.20 -15.24
N LYS A 186 -5.75 -4.86 -16.32
CA LYS A 186 -5.86 -4.23 -17.65
C LYS A 186 -6.77 -3.02 -17.62
N ALA A 187 -7.94 -3.12 -16.99
CA ALA A 187 -8.85 -1.98 -16.88
C ALA A 187 -8.21 -0.81 -16.09
N VAL A 188 -7.51 -1.11 -15.00
CA VAL A 188 -6.77 -0.09 -14.24
C VAL A 188 -5.64 0.51 -15.07
N TYR A 189 -4.91 -0.31 -15.82
CA TYR A 189 -3.86 0.18 -16.70
C TYR A 189 -4.41 1.13 -17.78
N ASP A 190 -5.45 0.72 -18.47
CA ASP A 190 -6.02 1.49 -19.58
C ASP A 190 -6.68 2.78 -19.10
N GLU A 191 -7.45 2.72 -18.01
CA GLU A 191 -8.30 3.82 -17.58
C GLU A 191 -7.66 4.75 -16.55
N VAL A 192 -6.75 4.25 -15.71
CA VAL A 192 -6.13 5.06 -14.63
C VAL A 192 -4.73 5.48 -15.02
N LYS A 193 -3.87 4.54 -15.44
CA LYS A 193 -2.51 4.87 -15.88
C LYS A 193 -2.54 5.61 -17.23
N GLY A 194 -3.29 5.11 -18.22
CA GLY A 194 -3.59 5.82 -19.47
C GLY A 194 -2.36 6.34 -20.23
N GLY A 195 -1.20 5.67 -20.09
CA GLY A 195 0.07 6.12 -20.67
C GLY A 195 0.86 7.10 -19.80
N ASN A 196 0.41 7.39 -18.57
CA ASN A 196 1.21 8.17 -17.61
C ASN A 196 2.35 7.29 -17.06
N GLU A 197 3.56 7.50 -17.57
CA GLU A 197 4.75 6.73 -17.20
C GLU A 197 5.18 6.94 -15.74
N ASP A 198 4.76 8.04 -15.12
CA ASP A 198 5.11 8.37 -13.73
C ASP A 198 4.28 7.59 -12.70
N VAL A 199 3.21 6.89 -13.13
CA VAL A 199 2.34 6.10 -12.25
C VAL A 199 2.72 4.63 -12.30
N ILE A 200 3.01 4.05 -11.14
CA ILE A 200 3.27 2.62 -10.94
C ILE A 200 1.98 1.92 -10.53
N ILE A 201 1.66 0.79 -11.17
CA ILE A 201 0.62 -0.13 -10.70
C ILE A 201 1.28 -1.20 -9.85
N SER A 202 0.81 -1.35 -8.62
CA SER A 202 1.26 -2.33 -7.66
C SER A 202 0.21 -3.43 -7.48
N THR A 203 0.67 -4.66 -7.27
CA THR A 203 -0.17 -5.81 -6.95
C THR A 203 0.13 -6.31 -5.54
N HIS A 204 -0.92 -6.73 -4.82
CA HIS A 204 -0.79 -7.35 -3.51
C HIS A 204 -1.84 -8.47 -3.41
N CYS A 205 -1.40 -9.72 -3.34
CA CYS A 205 -2.30 -10.87 -3.42
C CYS A 205 -2.18 -11.76 -2.19
N HIS A 206 -3.31 -12.00 -1.50
CA HIS A 206 -3.41 -13.01 -0.47
C HIS A 206 -3.51 -14.42 -1.06
N ASN A 207 -3.20 -15.44 -0.25
CA ASN A 207 -2.95 -16.81 -0.73
C ASN A 207 -4.02 -17.82 -0.27
N ASP A 208 -5.23 -17.36 0.01
CA ASP A 208 -6.32 -18.21 0.53
C ASP A 208 -6.67 -19.37 -0.39
N LEU A 209 -6.65 -19.15 -1.70
CA LEU A 209 -6.83 -20.19 -2.72
C LEU A 209 -5.50 -20.75 -3.27
N GLY A 210 -4.35 -20.38 -2.73
CA GLY A 210 -3.05 -20.78 -3.24
C GLY A 210 -2.65 -20.11 -4.56
N LEU A 211 -3.28 -19.00 -4.93
CA LEU A 211 -3.12 -18.33 -6.22
C LEU A 211 -2.31 -17.01 -6.16
N ALA A 212 -1.82 -16.60 -5.00
CA ALA A 212 -1.14 -15.31 -4.83
C ALA A 212 -0.01 -15.09 -5.85
N VAL A 213 0.88 -16.08 -6.01
CA VAL A 213 1.99 -15.98 -6.95
C VAL A 213 1.49 -15.94 -8.40
N ALA A 214 0.50 -16.78 -8.75
CA ALA A 214 -0.07 -16.79 -10.09
C ALA A 214 -0.72 -15.44 -10.43
N ASN A 215 -1.51 -14.89 -9.50
CA ASN A 215 -2.17 -13.60 -9.67
C ASN A 215 -1.16 -12.45 -9.80
N SER A 216 -0.08 -12.46 -8.99
CA SER A 216 0.94 -11.40 -9.03
C SER A 216 1.77 -11.40 -10.32
N LEU A 217 1.76 -12.48 -11.08
CA LEU A 217 2.55 -12.65 -12.31
C LEU A 217 1.70 -12.57 -13.60
N THR A 218 0.40 -12.30 -13.48
CA THR A 218 -0.49 -12.09 -14.63
C THR A 218 -0.30 -10.69 -15.21
#